data_6d0e159175a7bbc3a9e88eb7eff95d0f
#
_entry.id   6d0e159175a7bbc3a9e88eb7eff95d0f
#
_cell.length_a   1.000
_cell.length_b   1.000
_cell.length_c   1.000
_cell.angle_alpha   90.00
_cell.angle_beta   90.00
_cell.angle_gamma   90.00
#
_symmetry.space_group_name_H-M   'P 1'
#
loop_
_entity.id
_entity.type
_entity.pdbx_description
1 polymer ?
#
loop_
_entity_poly.entity_id
_entity_poly.type
_entity_poly.pdbx_seq_one_letter_code
_entity_poly.pdbx_strand_id
1 'polypeptide(L)'
;LAIASVVTVLDSSLGGLRGVIITDFFQFVLAMVGTVWAANVLLDLPQVGGLDALLAHKEVASLTNFLPDFSDTESLIPLLIIPLAVQWWSVWYPGSEPGGGVYIAQLMLSAKDEKNALGATLLYNIANYALRPWPWIIIALASIVVFPNLESIQAAFPDIDASIINDDLAY
;
A
#
# COMPACT_ATOMS: atom_id res chain seq x y z
N LEU A 1 12.67 -14.42 9.89
CA LEU A 1 11.69 -14.98 8.96
C LEU A 1 11.25 -16.38 9.39
N ALA A 2 12.13 -17.38 9.53
CA ALA A 2 11.76 -18.77 9.86
C ALA A 2 10.92 -18.90 11.15
N ILE A 3 11.31 -18.21 12.23
CA ILE A 3 10.56 -18.24 13.50
C ILE A 3 9.16 -17.64 13.31
N ALA A 4 9.04 -16.50 12.62
CA ALA A 4 7.75 -15.88 12.33
C ALA A 4 6.85 -16.81 11.51
N SER A 5 7.40 -17.47 10.48
CA SER A 5 6.65 -18.43 9.67
C SER A 5 6.13 -19.61 10.49
N VAL A 6 6.96 -20.18 11.37
CA VAL A 6 6.56 -21.29 12.26
C VAL A 6 5.43 -20.83 13.21
N VAL A 7 5.56 -19.65 13.82
CA VAL A 7 4.53 -19.10 14.71
C VAL A 7 3.21 -18.91 13.95
N THR A 8 3.26 -18.34 12.74
CA THR A 8 2.06 -18.14 11.91
C THR A 8 1.39 -19.47 11.55
N VAL A 9 2.17 -20.48 11.17
CA VAL A 9 1.63 -21.83 10.85
C VAL A 9 0.97 -22.46 12.07
N LEU A 10 1.61 -22.37 13.24
CA LEU A 10 1.04 -22.91 14.49
C LEU A 10 -0.23 -22.18 14.89
N ASP A 11 -0.25 -20.85 14.82
CA ASP A 11 -1.43 -20.03 15.13
C ASP A 11 -2.60 -20.36 14.19
N SER A 12 -2.34 -20.42 12.89
CA SER A 12 -3.36 -20.78 11.88
C SER A 12 -3.89 -22.21 12.07
N SER A 13 -3.03 -23.15 12.44
CA SER A 13 -3.41 -24.54 12.64
C SER A 13 -4.23 -24.77 13.90
N LEU A 14 -3.96 -24.03 14.97
CA LEU A 14 -4.62 -24.18 16.26
C LEU A 14 -5.84 -23.27 16.41
N GLY A 15 -5.77 -22.06 15.87
CA GLY A 15 -6.80 -21.02 16.01
C GLY A 15 -7.98 -21.18 15.04
N GLY A 16 -7.82 -21.95 13.97
CA GLY A 16 -8.79 -22.03 12.88
C GLY A 16 -9.11 -20.66 12.28
N LEU A 17 -10.21 -20.54 11.55
CA LEU A 17 -10.61 -19.30 10.88
C LEU A 17 -10.77 -18.11 11.86
N ARG A 18 -11.29 -18.36 13.06
CA ARG A 18 -11.49 -17.30 14.07
C ARG A 18 -10.15 -16.78 14.60
N GLY A 19 -9.19 -17.65 14.83
CA GLY A 19 -7.82 -17.26 15.24
C GLY A 19 -7.17 -16.38 14.19
N VAL A 20 -7.21 -16.81 12.92
CA VAL A 20 -6.66 -16.06 11.78
C VAL A 20 -7.28 -14.66 11.69
N ILE A 21 -8.61 -14.52 11.75
CA ILE A 21 -9.27 -13.21 11.68
C ILE A 21 -8.83 -12.28 12.81
N ILE A 22 -8.68 -12.80 14.02
CA ILE A 22 -8.22 -12.01 15.18
C ILE A 22 -6.77 -11.57 14.98
N THR A 23 -5.91 -12.48 14.57
CA THR A 23 -4.49 -12.19 14.31
C THR A 23 -4.32 -11.16 13.19
N ASP A 24 -5.05 -11.32 12.08
CA ASP A 24 -5.04 -10.38 10.96
C ASP A 24 -5.49 -8.98 11.38
N PHE A 25 -6.51 -8.89 12.23
CA PHE A 25 -6.96 -7.61 12.77
C PHE A 25 -5.88 -6.92 13.61
N PHE A 26 -5.21 -7.66 14.50
CA PHE A 26 -4.09 -7.11 15.28
C PHE A 26 -2.91 -6.71 14.39
N GLN A 27 -2.56 -7.50 13.40
CA GLN A 27 -1.52 -7.17 12.43
C GLN A 27 -1.87 -5.92 11.62
N PHE A 28 -3.11 -5.77 11.21
CA PHE A 28 -3.60 -4.56 10.53
C PHE A 28 -3.43 -3.33 11.42
N VAL A 29 -3.86 -3.38 12.68
CA VAL A 29 -3.73 -2.26 13.62
C VAL A 29 -2.25 -1.91 13.85
N LEU A 30 -1.40 -2.92 14.07
CA LEU A 30 0.04 -2.73 14.26
C LEU A 30 0.70 -2.09 13.02
N ALA A 31 0.35 -2.58 11.83
CA ALA A 31 0.86 -2.03 10.57
C ALA A 31 0.40 -0.58 10.37
N MET A 32 -0.88 -0.27 10.67
CA MET A 32 -1.40 1.09 10.57
C MET A 32 -0.71 2.05 11.54
N VAL A 33 -0.53 1.65 12.80
CA VAL A 33 0.20 2.45 13.80
C VAL A 33 1.64 2.69 13.33
N GLY A 34 2.33 1.65 12.85
CA GLY A 34 3.70 1.76 12.36
C GLY A 34 3.83 2.68 11.15
N THR A 35 2.94 2.54 10.16
CA THR A 35 2.99 3.37 8.94
C THR A 35 2.60 4.83 9.20
N VAL A 36 1.59 5.09 10.06
CA VAL A 36 1.23 6.45 10.46
C VAL A 36 2.38 7.10 11.25
N TRP A 37 3.01 6.36 12.15
CA TRP A 37 4.18 6.85 12.87
C TRP A 37 5.35 7.16 11.93
N ALA A 38 5.67 6.26 11.00
CA ALA A 38 6.70 6.47 9.99
C ALA A 38 6.40 7.71 9.12
N ALA A 39 5.16 7.88 8.67
CA ALA A 39 4.74 9.06 7.93
C ALA A 39 4.96 10.35 8.72
N ASN A 40 4.61 10.37 10.02
CA ASN A 40 4.85 11.54 10.87
C ASN A 40 6.35 11.83 11.04
N VAL A 41 7.17 10.81 11.29
CA VAL A 41 8.63 10.97 11.40
C VAL A 41 9.23 11.56 10.12
N LEU A 42 8.77 11.10 8.95
CA LEU A 42 9.24 11.63 7.67
C LEU A 42 8.78 13.08 7.44
N LEU A 43 7.55 13.42 7.81
CA LEU A 43 7.05 14.79 7.69
C LEU A 43 7.81 15.77 8.60
N ASP A 44 8.29 15.32 9.77
CA ASP A 44 9.07 16.12 10.70
C ASP A 44 10.53 16.33 10.26
N LEU A 45 10.99 15.66 9.20
CA LEU A 45 12.33 15.86 8.67
C LEU A 45 12.49 17.30 8.13
N PRO A 46 13.61 17.98 8.44
CA PRO A 46 13.88 19.34 7.93
C PRO A 46 13.84 19.46 6.40
N GLN A 47 14.14 18.38 5.69
CA GLN A 47 14.14 18.31 4.23
C GLN A 47 12.72 18.28 3.66
N VAL A 48 11.77 17.71 4.40
CA VAL A 48 10.37 17.57 4.02
C VAL A 48 9.54 18.79 4.49
N GLY A 49 9.74 19.22 5.74
CA GLY A 49 9.16 20.45 6.27
C GLY A 49 7.65 20.42 6.52
N GLY A 50 7.08 19.21 6.68
CA GLY A 50 5.65 19.00 6.91
C GLY A 50 4.84 18.71 5.65
N LEU A 51 3.56 18.42 5.82
CA LEU A 51 2.69 18.00 4.73
C LEU A 51 2.49 19.10 3.66
N ASP A 52 2.32 20.35 4.09
CA ASP A 52 2.10 21.46 3.15
C ASP A 52 3.34 21.73 2.29
N ALA A 53 4.53 21.67 2.89
CA ALA A 53 5.78 21.81 2.17
C ALA A 53 6.03 20.64 1.22
N LEU A 54 5.72 19.40 1.65
CA LEU A 54 5.81 18.21 0.82
C LEU A 54 4.94 18.32 -0.43
N LEU A 55 3.68 18.70 -0.28
CA LEU A 55 2.73 18.84 -1.39
C LEU A 55 3.08 20.02 -2.33
N ALA A 56 3.73 21.05 -1.80
CA ALA A 56 4.21 22.19 -2.58
C ALA A 56 5.55 21.91 -3.30
N HIS A 57 6.24 20.82 -2.97
CA HIS A 57 7.51 20.46 -3.60
C HIS A 57 7.31 20.21 -5.09
N LYS A 58 8.15 20.80 -5.94
CA LYS A 58 7.97 20.80 -7.39
C LYS A 58 7.79 19.40 -8.00
N GLU A 59 8.58 18.44 -7.53
CA GLU A 59 8.56 17.06 -8.02
C GLU A 59 7.30 16.33 -7.53
N VAL A 60 6.85 16.60 -6.31
CA VAL A 60 5.65 16.01 -5.71
C VAL A 60 4.38 16.60 -6.29
N ALA A 61 4.34 17.91 -6.50
CA ALA A 61 3.16 18.63 -7.01
C ALA A 61 2.69 18.07 -8.36
N SER A 62 3.61 17.64 -9.24
CA SER A 62 3.28 17.03 -10.52
C SER A 62 2.63 15.65 -10.36
N LEU A 63 3.02 14.90 -9.32
CA LEU A 63 2.52 13.54 -9.04
C LEU A 63 1.17 13.54 -8.30
N THR A 64 0.77 14.66 -7.71
CA THR A 64 -0.51 14.79 -7.01
C THR A 64 -1.68 15.15 -7.94
N ASN A 65 -1.43 15.35 -9.22
CA ASN A 65 -2.49 15.54 -10.20
C ASN A 65 -3.32 14.26 -10.34
N PHE A 66 -4.62 14.37 -10.12
CA PHE A 66 -5.54 13.22 -10.21
C PHE A 66 -5.68 12.68 -11.65
N LEU A 67 -5.54 13.54 -12.64
CA LEU A 67 -5.61 13.18 -14.05
C LEU A 67 -4.26 13.44 -14.72
N PRO A 68 -3.84 12.58 -15.65
CA PRO A 68 -2.65 12.83 -16.45
C PRO A 68 -2.84 14.06 -17.34
N ASP A 69 -1.75 14.66 -17.79
CA ASP A 69 -1.80 15.73 -18.78
C ASP A 69 -2.31 15.17 -20.10
N PHE A 70 -3.45 15.68 -20.58
CA PHE A 70 -4.07 15.24 -21.84
C PHE A 70 -3.25 15.58 -23.08
N SER A 71 -2.28 16.48 -22.96
CA SER A 71 -1.33 16.79 -24.04
C SER A 71 -0.12 15.85 -24.06
N ASP A 72 0.15 15.12 -22.96
CA ASP A 72 1.21 14.11 -22.87
C ASP A 72 0.67 12.71 -23.17
N THR A 73 0.81 12.29 -24.42
CA THR A 73 0.32 10.98 -24.90
C THR A 73 1.06 9.80 -24.24
N GLU A 74 2.32 9.99 -23.84
CA GLU A 74 3.12 8.93 -23.24
C GLU A 74 2.59 8.57 -21.84
N SER A 75 2.12 9.54 -21.07
CA SER A 75 1.47 9.33 -19.77
C SER A 75 -0.02 9.03 -19.90
N LEU A 76 -0.72 9.67 -20.85
CA LEU A 76 -2.16 9.53 -21.02
C LEU A 76 -2.58 8.09 -21.38
N ILE A 77 -1.86 7.46 -22.30
CA ILE A 77 -2.21 6.12 -22.80
C ILE A 77 -2.12 5.08 -21.69
N PRO A 78 -0.98 4.89 -20.97
CA PRO A 78 -0.86 3.86 -19.95
C PRO A 78 -1.66 4.15 -18.67
N LEU A 79 -1.81 5.42 -18.28
CA LEU A 79 -2.46 5.79 -17.03
C LEU A 79 -3.98 5.90 -17.13
N LEU A 80 -4.52 6.25 -18.30
CA LEU A 80 -5.96 6.47 -18.47
C LEU A 80 -6.58 5.58 -19.54
N ILE A 81 -6.03 5.57 -20.75
CA ILE A 81 -6.67 4.88 -21.89
C ILE A 81 -6.66 3.37 -21.70
N ILE A 82 -5.50 2.78 -21.38
CA ILE A 82 -5.39 1.32 -21.21
C ILE A 82 -6.25 0.84 -20.03
N PRO A 83 -6.21 1.45 -18.83
CA PRO A 83 -7.09 1.05 -17.73
C PRO A 83 -8.58 1.12 -18.10
N LEU A 84 -9.03 2.19 -18.73
CA LEU A 84 -10.44 2.36 -19.06
C LEU A 84 -10.89 1.51 -20.24
N ALA A 85 -10.09 1.43 -21.32
CA ALA A 85 -10.49 0.77 -22.56
C ALA A 85 -10.25 -0.75 -22.56
N VAL A 86 -9.25 -1.21 -21.80
CA VAL A 86 -8.81 -2.62 -21.82
C VAL A 86 -9.00 -3.28 -20.46
N GLN A 87 -8.42 -2.73 -19.40
CA GLN A 87 -8.42 -3.38 -18.08
C GLN A 87 -9.78 -3.36 -17.42
N TRP A 88 -10.51 -2.28 -17.51
CA TRP A 88 -11.86 -2.15 -16.92
C TRP A 88 -12.86 -3.19 -17.47
N TRP A 89 -12.68 -3.56 -18.72
CA TRP A 89 -13.54 -4.55 -19.41
C TRP A 89 -13.05 -5.99 -19.23
N SER A 90 -11.85 -6.16 -18.69
CA SER A 90 -11.31 -7.47 -18.38
C SER A 90 -11.99 -8.02 -17.12
N VAL A 91 -12.68 -9.14 -17.25
CA VAL A 91 -13.24 -9.89 -16.11
C VAL A 91 -12.12 -10.42 -15.21
N TRP A 92 -10.90 -10.44 -15.75
CA TRP A 92 -9.72 -10.98 -15.12
C TRP A 92 -8.53 -10.04 -15.33
N TYR A 93 -7.90 -9.58 -14.26
CA TYR A 93 -6.67 -8.78 -14.33
C TYR A 93 -5.54 -9.45 -13.55
N PRO A 94 -4.29 -9.23 -13.92
CA PRO A 94 -3.13 -9.78 -13.22
C PRO A 94 -3.18 -9.44 -11.72
N GLY A 95 -2.98 -10.44 -10.86
CA GLY A 95 -3.09 -10.29 -9.42
C GLY A 95 -4.49 -10.53 -8.85
N SER A 96 -5.51 -10.70 -9.70
CA SER A 96 -6.80 -11.21 -9.29
C SER A 96 -6.73 -12.74 -9.27
N GLU A 97 -6.86 -13.34 -8.09
CA GLU A 97 -6.98 -14.79 -8.01
C GLU A 97 -8.19 -15.28 -8.83
N PRO A 98 -8.09 -16.46 -9.49
CA PRO A 98 -9.27 -17.12 -10.01
C PRO A 98 -10.25 -17.35 -8.88
N GLY A 99 -11.33 -16.57 -8.85
CA GLY A 99 -12.24 -16.54 -7.71
C GLY A 99 -11.70 -15.74 -6.52
N GLY A 100 -10.97 -14.64 -6.75
CA GLY A 100 -10.57 -13.72 -5.67
C GLY A 100 -11.73 -13.23 -4.82
N GLY A 101 -12.94 -13.27 -5.39
CA GLY A 101 -14.18 -13.23 -4.63
C GLY A 101 -14.40 -14.42 -3.69
N VAL A 102 -13.76 -15.56 -3.90
CA VAL A 102 -13.96 -16.77 -3.08
C VAL A 102 -13.44 -16.58 -1.67
N TYR A 103 -12.28 -15.96 -1.51
CA TYR A 103 -11.74 -15.66 -0.16
C TYR A 103 -12.66 -14.74 0.63
N ILE A 104 -13.09 -13.65 0.02
CA ILE A 104 -14.06 -12.71 0.65
C ILE A 104 -15.40 -13.40 0.85
N ALA A 105 -15.89 -14.17 -0.13
CA ALA A 105 -17.11 -14.93 -0.01
C ALA A 105 -17.04 -15.96 1.12
N GLN A 106 -15.94 -16.65 1.31
CA GLN A 106 -15.74 -17.58 2.42
C GLN A 106 -15.83 -16.87 3.78
N LEU A 107 -15.24 -15.70 3.92
CA LEU A 107 -15.34 -14.89 5.13
C LEU A 107 -16.78 -14.40 5.36
N MET A 108 -17.49 -13.99 4.31
CA MET A 108 -18.88 -13.58 4.40
C MET A 108 -19.81 -14.75 4.81
N LEU A 109 -19.59 -15.93 4.23
CA LEU A 109 -20.37 -17.13 4.56
C LEU A 109 -20.11 -17.66 5.98
N SER A 110 -18.96 -17.32 6.58
CA SER A 110 -18.64 -17.66 7.96
C SER A 110 -19.23 -16.70 9.00
N ALA A 111 -19.84 -15.59 8.56
CA ALA A 111 -20.46 -14.61 9.44
C ALA A 111 -21.75 -15.16 10.08
N LYS A 112 -22.09 -14.63 11.26
CA LYS A 112 -23.27 -15.06 12.03
C LYS A 112 -24.59 -14.84 11.30
N ASP A 113 -24.70 -13.76 10.56
CA ASP A 113 -25.87 -13.35 9.81
C ASP A 113 -25.49 -12.39 8.67
N GLU A 114 -26.45 -12.09 7.80
CA GLU A 114 -26.27 -11.24 6.63
C GLU A 114 -25.82 -9.80 7.01
N LYS A 115 -26.34 -9.24 8.09
CA LYS A 115 -25.99 -7.90 8.57
C LYS A 115 -24.52 -7.85 9.00
N ASN A 116 -24.04 -8.88 9.69
CA ASN A 116 -22.65 -8.98 10.09
C ASN A 116 -21.73 -9.22 8.89
N ALA A 117 -22.15 -10.02 7.90
CA ALA A 117 -21.42 -10.22 6.67
C ALA A 117 -21.24 -8.91 5.89
N LEU A 118 -22.33 -8.16 5.71
CA LEU A 118 -22.31 -6.86 5.03
C LEU A 118 -21.45 -5.83 5.79
N GLY A 119 -21.60 -5.77 7.12
CA GLY A 119 -20.82 -4.88 7.98
C GLY A 119 -19.32 -5.18 7.94
N ALA A 120 -18.93 -6.46 7.96
CA ALA A 120 -17.54 -6.88 7.85
C ALA A 120 -16.93 -6.52 6.49
N THR A 121 -17.68 -6.75 5.40
CA THR A 121 -17.25 -6.38 4.05
C THR A 121 -17.08 -4.87 3.89
N LEU A 122 -18.01 -4.08 4.43
CA LEU A 122 -17.92 -2.62 4.42
C LEU A 122 -16.71 -2.14 5.22
N LEU A 123 -16.50 -2.69 6.43
CA LEU A 123 -15.33 -2.36 7.26
C LEU A 123 -14.02 -2.70 6.54
N TYR A 124 -13.95 -3.89 5.93
CA TYR A 124 -12.78 -4.30 5.15
C TYR A 124 -12.49 -3.32 4.00
N ASN A 125 -13.49 -2.93 3.22
CA ASN A 125 -13.31 -2.00 2.11
C ASN A 125 -12.85 -0.62 2.59
N ILE A 126 -13.45 -0.07 3.66
CA ILE A 126 -13.03 1.21 4.24
C ILE A 126 -11.60 1.11 4.76
N ALA A 127 -11.26 0.05 5.49
CA ALA A 127 -9.93 -0.14 6.05
C ALA A 127 -8.87 -0.27 4.95
N ASN A 128 -9.15 -1.06 3.91
CA ASN A 128 -8.19 -1.38 2.88
C ASN A 128 -8.05 -0.28 1.80
N TYR A 129 -9.14 0.39 1.42
CA TYR A 129 -9.14 1.37 0.32
C TYR A 129 -9.15 2.83 0.79
N ALA A 130 -9.60 3.13 2.00
CA ALA A 130 -9.63 4.49 2.51
C ALA A 130 -8.56 4.74 3.57
N LEU A 131 -8.41 3.86 4.57
CA LEU A 131 -7.49 4.10 5.68
C LEU A 131 -6.05 3.71 5.36
N ARG A 132 -5.83 2.57 4.71
CA ARG A 132 -4.49 2.02 4.48
C ARG A 132 -3.64 2.83 3.49
N PRO A 133 -4.16 3.36 2.35
CA PRO A 133 -3.31 3.95 1.31
C PRO A 133 -2.67 5.27 1.70
N TRP A 134 -3.35 6.14 2.46
CA TRP A 134 -2.88 7.50 2.67
C TRP A 134 -1.53 7.62 3.39
N PRO A 135 -1.20 6.85 4.46
CA PRO A 135 0.12 6.98 5.07
C PRO A 135 1.22 6.44 4.15
N TRP A 136 0.92 5.43 3.33
CA TRP A 136 1.86 4.91 2.35
C TRP A 136 2.14 5.90 1.24
N ILE A 137 1.10 6.60 0.76
CA ILE A 137 1.26 7.66 -0.24
C ILE A 137 2.16 8.78 0.32
N ILE A 138 1.95 9.20 1.58
CA ILE A 138 2.80 10.20 2.22
C ILE A 138 4.25 9.71 2.32
N ILE A 139 4.48 8.47 2.73
CA ILE A 139 5.83 7.88 2.81
C ILE A 139 6.48 7.87 1.43
N ALA A 140 5.77 7.42 0.39
CA ALA A 140 6.28 7.38 -0.97
C ALA A 140 6.62 8.78 -1.51
N LEU A 141 5.75 9.77 -1.29
CA LEU A 141 6.02 11.15 -1.71
C LEU A 141 7.19 11.77 -0.93
N ALA A 142 7.29 11.51 0.37
CA ALA A 142 8.39 11.97 1.19
C ALA A 142 9.72 11.33 0.78
N SER A 143 9.73 10.06 0.37
CA SER A 143 10.94 9.37 -0.08
C SER A 143 11.56 10.03 -1.32
N ILE A 144 10.75 10.56 -2.25
CA ILE A 144 11.23 11.29 -3.43
C ILE A 144 12.00 12.55 -3.03
N VAL A 145 11.57 13.23 -1.97
CA VAL A 145 12.24 14.43 -1.46
C VAL A 145 13.52 14.08 -0.69
N VAL A 146 13.48 12.98 0.09
CA VAL A 146 14.62 12.53 0.90
C VAL A 146 15.70 11.87 0.05
N PHE A 147 15.30 11.08 -0.95
CA PHE A 147 16.16 10.33 -1.84
C PHE A 147 15.91 10.69 -3.31
N PRO A 148 16.30 11.87 -3.77
CA PRO A 148 15.99 12.34 -5.13
C PRO A 148 16.72 11.57 -6.24
N ASN A 149 17.76 10.79 -5.90
CA ASN A 149 18.52 9.98 -6.84
C ASN A 149 19.22 8.80 -6.13
N LEU A 150 19.72 7.85 -6.93
CA LEU A 150 20.43 6.66 -6.43
C LEU A 150 21.69 6.99 -5.64
N GLU A 151 22.36 8.07 -5.97
CA GLU A 151 23.57 8.53 -5.25
C GLU A 151 23.24 8.93 -3.82
N SER A 152 22.09 9.53 -3.58
CA SER A 152 21.62 9.91 -2.24
C SER A 152 21.33 8.67 -1.38
N ILE A 153 20.80 7.60 -1.97
CA ILE A 153 20.59 6.31 -1.30
C ILE A 153 21.95 5.69 -0.95
N GLN A 154 22.88 5.65 -1.90
CA GLN A 154 24.24 5.13 -1.67
C GLN A 154 24.97 5.90 -0.58
N ALA A 155 24.82 7.22 -0.54
CA ALA A 155 25.43 8.05 0.49
C ALA A 155 24.83 7.81 1.88
N ALA A 156 23.52 7.54 1.95
CA ALA A 156 22.85 7.24 3.21
C ALA A 156 23.16 5.83 3.72
N PHE A 157 23.41 4.89 2.81
CA PHE A 157 23.65 3.48 3.11
C PHE A 157 24.97 2.98 2.46
N PRO A 158 26.13 3.42 2.92
CA PRO A 158 27.42 3.11 2.29
C PRO A 158 27.79 1.62 2.34
N ASP A 159 27.21 0.88 3.29
CA ASP A 159 27.46 -0.55 3.48
C ASP A 159 26.64 -1.46 2.54
N ILE A 160 25.70 -0.89 1.79
CA ILE A 160 24.90 -1.64 0.83
C ILE A 160 25.67 -1.78 -0.49
N ASP A 161 25.67 -3.00 -1.04
CA ASP A 161 26.26 -3.28 -2.34
C ASP A 161 25.56 -2.42 -3.43
N ALA A 162 26.34 -1.65 -4.17
CA ALA A 162 25.84 -0.78 -5.23
C ALA A 162 25.03 -1.51 -6.32
N SER A 163 25.27 -2.81 -6.50
CA SER A 163 24.50 -3.64 -7.44
C SER A 163 23.05 -3.88 -7.03
N ILE A 164 22.71 -3.69 -5.74
CA ILE A 164 21.37 -3.88 -5.17
C ILE A 164 20.60 -2.56 -5.17
N ILE A 165 21.30 -1.43 -5.25
CA ILE A 165 20.66 -0.11 -5.20
C ILE A 165 19.94 0.13 -6.51
N ASN A 166 18.63 0.30 -6.39
CA ASN A 166 17.70 0.61 -7.48
C ASN A 166 16.63 1.59 -6.98
N ASP A 167 15.81 2.09 -7.89
CA ASP A 167 14.76 3.06 -7.56
C ASP A 167 13.74 2.51 -6.55
N ASP A 168 13.57 1.18 -6.44
CA ASP A 168 12.62 0.55 -5.53
C ASP A 168 13.11 0.52 -4.06
N LEU A 169 14.39 0.81 -3.79
CA LEU A 169 14.92 0.84 -2.42
C LEU A 169 14.48 2.07 -1.61
N ALA A 170 14.00 3.10 -2.29
CA ALA A 170 13.56 4.34 -1.64
C ALA A 170 12.13 4.25 -1.07
N TYR A 171 11.38 3.17 -1.40
CA TYR A 171 9.97 3.00 -1.03
C TYR A 171 9.72 1.96 0.06
#